data_ed7808ae9b1aab8c199b4f4e06e613ca
#
_entry.id   ed7808ae9b1aab8c199b4f4e06e613ca
#
_cell.length_a   1.000
_cell.length_b   1.000
_cell.length_c   1.000
_cell.angle_alpha   90.00
_cell.angle_beta   90.00
_cell.angle_gamma   90.00
#
_symmetry.space_group_name_H-M   'P 1'
#
loop_
_entity.id
_entity.type
_entity.pdbx_description
1 polymer ?
#
loop_
_entity_poly.entity_id
_entity_poly.type
_entity_poly.pdbx_seq_one_letter_code
_entity_poly.pdbx_strand_id
1 'polypeptide(L)'
;MVIVDASDPVFASTAINTLFGIKGVAIAKQVDNNFETIVEEISNAGVDLFLNGERFLIQVEGYAKGFIPKDVEIAATSSLIEKATKKEIKPGTNEKFDRHLYVYLTKSHAYICIYYDNGLGGIPNNSQNKEIICCIFDELSAVSCLETIKQGFDVKIIICYIKDSELLHLVKIVNQIMRRTVEPKIRLEFYRITIPRISMKEYNAKKLQPLMLTEVTAKILVRIATINNIKRISLALSPLIHPVDFVESLTKQVYSKNLIPYSPLSGLDDNVFETAKEIGLEKYLSRIEKLGGFRIDRNRYAWFQGSIQNQKSLDVAVDETIKSKKTVSVNVGPNNVHEILDEVRSNN
;
A
#
# COMPACT_ATOMS: atom_id res chain seq x y z
N MET A 1 -0.76 -21.71 3.01
CA MET A 1 0.50 -21.35 3.70
C MET A 1 1.67 -21.56 2.74
N VAL A 2 2.65 -20.66 2.75
CA VAL A 2 3.91 -20.76 1.99
C VAL A 2 5.04 -20.79 3.02
N ILE A 3 5.97 -21.72 2.88
CA ILE A 3 7.16 -21.83 3.73
C ILE A 3 8.34 -21.30 2.92
N VAL A 4 9.09 -20.38 3.51
CA VAL A 4 10.27 -19.75 2.90
C VAL A 4 11.47 -20.04 3.80
N ASP A 5 12.51 -20.60 3.22
CA ASP A 5 13.79 -20.75 3.90
C ASP A 5 14.62 -19.48 3.68
N ALA A 6 15.04 -18.84 4.75
CA ALA A 6 15.73 -17.56 4.72
C ALA A 6 16.97 -17.57 5.64
N SER A 7 18.09 -17.08 5.10
CA SER A 7 19.33 -16.92 5.87
C SER A 7 19.21 -15.88 6.99
N ASP A 8 18.36 -14.84 6.79
CA ASP A 8 17.95 -13.85 7.79
C ASP A 8 16.42 -13.82 7.88
N PRO A 9 15.82 -14.62 8.80
CA PRO A 9 14.38 -14.69 8.94
C PRO A 9 13.73 -13.38 9.39
N VAL A 10 14.43 -12.56 10.18
CA VAL A 10 13.91 -11.27 10.67
C VAL A 10 13.78 -10.28 9.52
N PHE A 11 14.82 -10.15 8.71
CA PHE A 11 14.79 -9.30 7.53
C PHE A 11 13.73 -9.77 6.53
N ALA A 12 13.70 -11.08 6.25
CA ALA A 12 12.73 -11.68 5.32
C ALA A 12 11.29 -11.48 5.79
N SER A 13 10.99 -11.71 7.08
CA SER A 13 9.65 -11.52 7.64
C SER A 13 9.20 -10.06 7.52
N THR A 14 10.08 -9.11 7.82
CA THR A 14 9.80 -7.68 7.69
C THR A 14 9.51 -7.30 6.24
N ALA A 15 10.30 -7.79 5.28
CA ALA A 15 10.10 -7.51 3.87
C ALA A 15 8.78 -8.11 3.34
N ILE A 16 8.49 -9.37 3.67
CA ILE A 16 7.27 -10.06 3.25
C ILE A 16 6.03 -9.38 3.87
N ASN A 17 6.10 -8.96 5.14
CA ASN A 17 4.98 -8.35 5.84
C ASN A 17 4.56 -6.99 5.26
N THR A 18 5.42 -6.34 4.48
CA THR A 18 5.08 -5.10 3.77
C THR A 18 4.25 -5.32 2.50
N LEU A 19 4.09 -6.56 2.04
CA LEU A 19 3.38 -6.86 0.79
C LEU A 19 1.88 -7.03 0.99
N PHE A 20 1.09 -6.58 0.03
CA PHE A 20 -0.33 -6.85 0.01
C PHE A 20 -0.62 -8.33 -0.31
N GLY A 21 -1.74 -8.84 0.21
CA GLY A 21 -2.13 -10.24 0.09
C GLY A 21 -1.55 -11.14 1.18
N ILE A 22 -0.65 -10.61 2.00
CA ILE A 22 -0.10 -11.35 3.15
C ILE A 22 -1.03 -11.15 4.36
N LYS A 23 -1.61 -12.24 4.85
CA LYS A 23 -2.48 -12.21 6.03
C LYS A 23 -1.68 -12.21 7.32
N GLY A 24 -0.54 -12.88 7.33
CA GLY A 24 0.37 -12.93 8.47
C GLY A 24 1.68 -13.58 8.09
N VAL A 25 2.72 -13.25 8.82
CA VAL A 25 4.08 -13.80 8.68
C VAL A 25 4.51 -14.32 10.02
N ALA A 26 5.08 -15.52 10.03
CA ALA A 26 5.66 -16.11 11.23
C ALA A 26 7.12 -16.50 11.01
N ILE A 27 7.94 -16.25 12.01
CA ILE A 27 9.28 -16.86 12.11
C ILE A 27 9.11 -18.14 12.90
N ALA A 28 9.51 -19.26 12.34
CA ALA A 28 9.30 -20.57 12.95
C ALA A 28 10.59 -21.39 13.00
N LYS A 29 10.73 -22.19 14.06
CA LYS A 29 11.70 -23.27 14.16
C LYS A 29 11.10 -24.51 13.51
N GLN A 30 11.81 -25.08 12.54
CA GLN A 30 11.45 -26.35 11.94
C GLN A 30 11.98 -27.49 12.81
N VAL A 31 11.12 -28.49 13.06
CA VAL A 31 11.47 -29.73 13.80
C VAL A 31 10.88 -30.93 13.07
N ASP A 32 11.42 -32.10 13.36
CA ASP A 32 10.90 -33.33 12.80
C ASP A 32 9.48 -33.62 13.30
N ASN A 33 8.68 -34.23 12.43
CA ASN A 33 7.28 -34.55 12.73
C ASN A 33 7.16 -35.79 13.62
N ASN A 34 7.71 -35.69 14.84
CA ASN A 34 7.65 -36.68 15.90
C ASN A 34 6.96 -36.06 17.12
N PHE A 35 6.03 -36.80 17.73
CA PHE A 35 5.18 -36.29 18.81
C PHE A 35 6.00 -35.76 20.01
N GLU A 36 6.94 -36.60 20.52
CA GLU A 36 7.76 -36.26 21.67
C GLU A 36 8.66 -35.06 21.38
N THR A 37 9.29 -35.03 20.21
CA THR A 37 10.15 -33.92 19.78
C THR A 37 9.36 -32.60 19.66
N ILE A 38 8.17 -32.67 19.10
CA ILE A 38 7.31 -31.47 18.95
C ILE A 38 6.90 -30.95 20.33
N VAL A 39 6.43 -31.81 21.23
CA VAL A 39 6.01 -31.42 22.57
C VAL A 39 7.17 -30.81 23.36
N GLU A 40 8.36 -31.45 23.27
CA GLU A 40 9.57 -30.95 23.94
C GLU A 40 9.98 -29.57 23.44
N GLU A 41 10.02 -29.39 22.12
CA GLU A 41 10.44 -28.12 21.51
C GLU A 41 9.43 -26.99 21.72
N ILE A 42 8.14 -27.28 21.71
CA ILE A 42 7.10 -26.32 22.10
C ILE A 42 7.32 -25.85 23.55
N SER A 43 7.56 -26.80 24.44
CA SER A 43 7.79 -26.53 25.87
C SER A 43 9.05 -25.69 26.09
N ASN A 44 10.14 -25.99 25.39
CA ASN A 44 11.40 -25.24 25.47
C ASN A 44 11.20 -23.83 24.96
N ALA A 45 10.58 -23.66 23.78
CA ALA A 45 10.27 -22.35 23.24
C ALA A 45 9.37 -21.52 24.18
N GLY A 46 8.37 -22.15 24.81
CA GLY A 46 7.51 -21.49 25.77
C GLY A 46 8.25 -21.04 27.02
N VAL A 47 9.16 -21.83 27.55
CA VAL A 47 10.01 -21.44 28.71
C VAL A 47 10.84 -20.22 28.39
N ASP A 48 11.37 -20.09 27.17
CA ASP A 48 12.19 -18.97 26.76
C ASP A 48 11.35 -17.69 26.47
N LEU A 49 10.19 -17.85 25.87
CA LEU A 49 9.38 -16.74 25.37
C LEU A 49 8.44 -16.12 26.40
N PHE A 50 7.91 -16.91 27.35
CA PHE A 50 6.88 -16.40 28.27
C PHE A 50 7.48 -15.75 29.52
N LEU A 51 6.86 -14.62 29.90
CA LEU A 51 7.26 -13.90 31.11
C LEU A 51 6.49 -14.39 32.33
N ASN A 52 6.99 -14.03 33.52
CA ASN A 52 6.34 -14.38 34.76
C ASN A 52 4.91 -13.80 34.86
N GLY A 53 3.95 -14.63 35.23
CA GLY A 53 2.55 -14.25 35.41
C GLY A 53 1.73 -14.19 34.10
N GLU A 54 2.33 -14.43 32.94
CA GLU A 54 1.58 -14.41 31.66
C GLU A 54 0.67 -15.63 31.49
N ARG A 55 -0.44 -15.42 30.81
CA ARG A 55 -1.31 -16.48 30.31
C ARG A 55 -0.92 -16.81 28.89
N PHE A 56 -0.68 -18.07 28.62
CA PHE A 56 -0.27 -18.55 27.32
C PHE A 56 -1.35 -19.38 26.63
N LEU A 57 -1.39 -19.31 25.32
CA LEU A 57 -2.18 -20.18 24.45
C LEU A 57 -1.24 -20.95 23.53
N ILE A 58 -1.33 -22.30 23.54
CA ILE A 58 -0.71 -23.15 22.53
C ILE A 58 -1.82 -23.55 21.57
N GLN A 59 -1.64 -23.28 20.29
CA GLN A 59 -2.55 -23.66 19.22
C GLN A 59 -1.78 -24.44 18.17
N VAL A 60 -2.25 -25.65 17.87
CA VAL A 60 -1.62 -26.54 16.90
C VAL A 60 -2.60 -26.79 15.76
N GLU A 61 -2.18 -26.51 14.54
CA GLU A 61 -2.96 -26.74 13.33
C GLU A 61 -2.21 -27.61 12.32
N GLY A 62 -2.90 -28.04 11.29
CA GLY A 62 -2.32 -28.85 10.22
C GLY A 62 -2.56 -30.34 10.39
N TYR A 63 -1.67 -31.15 9.86
CA TYR A 63 -1.82 -32.61 9.82
C TYR A 63 -0.50 -33.32 10.04
N ALA A 64 -0.52 -34.31 10.93
CA ALA A 64 0.56 -35.27 11.13
C ALA A 64 0.03 -36.69 11.08
N LYS A 65 0.90 -37.66 10.73
CA LYS A 65 0.54 -39.07 10.75
C LYS A 65 0.80 -39.64 12.14
N GLY A 66 -0.26 -40.21 12.74
CA GLY A 66 -0.12 -40.98 14.00
C GLY A 66 -0.57 -40.25 15.27
N PHE A 67 -0.86 -38.94 15.18
CA PHE A 67 -1.40 -38.15 16.28
C PHE A 67 -2.24 -36.97 15.75
N ILE A 68 -3.07 -36.42 16.59
CA ILE A 68 -3.90 -35.25 16.24
C ILE A 68 -3.34 -33.97 16.86
N PRO A 69 -3.58 -32.78 16.23
CA PRO A 69 -3.09 -31.51 16.76
C PRO A 69 -3.49 -31.26 18.22
N LYS A 70 -4.69 -31.67 18.63
CA LYS A 70 -5.17 -31.48 19.99
C LYS A 70 -4.38 -32.24 21.06
N ASP A 71 -3.89 -33.42 20.73
CA ASP A 71 -3.06 -34.20 21.68
C ASP A 71 -1.72 -33.49 21.90
N VAL A 72 -1.16 -32.87 20.86
CA VAL A 72 0.06 -32.05 20.96
C VAL A 72 -0.17 -30.83 21.84
N GLU A 73 -1.30 -30.13 21.66
CA GLU A 73 -1.65 -28.96 22.48
C GLU A 73 -1.71 -29.31 23.96
N ILE A 74 -2.38 -30.40 24.30
CA ILE A 74 -2.56 -30.87 25.68
C ILE A 74 -1.22 -31.29 26.30
N ALA A 75 -0.48 -32.11 25.59
CA ALA A 75 0.82 -32.60 26.06
C ALA A 75 1.84 -31.47 26.22
N ALA A 76 1.93 -30.58 25.24
CA ALA A 76 2.82 -29.42 25.27
C ALA A 76 2.44 -28.43 26.39
N THR A 77 1.14 -28.20 26.63
CA THR A 77 0.67 -27.38 27.73
C THR A 77 1.10 -27.95 29.08
N SER A 78 0.92 -29.27 29.30
CA SER A 78 1.31 -29.95 30.54
C SER A 78 2.84 -29.88 30.72
N SER A 79 3.61 -30.25 29.69
CA SER A 79 5.08 -30.24 29.72
C SER A 79 5.63 -28.82 29.97
N LEU A 80 5.00 -27.79 29.40
CA LEU A 80 5.42 -26.41 29.62
C LEU A 80 5.19 -25.95 31.06
N ILE A 81 4.05 -26.30 31.66
CA ILE A 81 3.76 -26.00 33.08
C ILE A 81 4.79 -26.69 34.00
N GLU A 82 5.10 -27.95 33.72
CA GLU A 82 6.11 -28.71 34.49
C GLU A 82 7.52 -28.08 34.36
N LYS A 83 7.92 -27.65 33.18
CA LYS A 83 9.24 -27.04 32.97
C LYS A 83 9.33 -25.61 33.52
N ALA A 84 8.25 -24.86 33.48
CA ALA A 84 8.19 -23.46 33.87
C ALA A 84 7.93 -23.22 35.37
N THR A 85 8.32 -24.14 36.25
CA THR A 85 8.06 -24.07 37.71
C THR A 85 8.50 -22.78 38.40
N LYS A 86 9.49 -22.07 37.84
CA LYS A 86 9.99 -20.79 38.35
C LYS A 86 9.18 -19.58 37.85
N LYS A 87 8.27 -19.79 36.91
CA LYS A 87 7.44 -18.74 36.31
C LYS A 87 5.97 -19.05 36.63
N GLU A 88 5.24 -18.10 37.15
CA GLU A 88 3.81 -18.27 37.45
C GLU A 88 2.94 -18.15 36.19
N ILE A 89 3.30 -18.88 35.12
CA ILE A 89 2.52 -18.89 33.87
C ILE A 89 1.29 -19.80 34.01
N LYS A 90 0.22 -19.45 33.29
CA LYS A 90 -1.05 -20.20 33.32
C LYS A 90 -1.61 -20.36 31.92
N PRO A 91 -2.28 -21.48 31.62
CA PRO A 91 -3.01 -21.61 30.36
C PRO A 91 -4.07 -20.53 30.23
N GLY A 92 -4.16 -19.92 29.06
CA GLY A 92 -5.20 -18.99 28.65
C GLY A 92 -6.31 -19.69 27.86
N THR A 93 -7.27 -18.91 27.40
CA THR A 93 -8.32 -19.32 26.47
C THR A 93 -8.19 -18.54 25.17
N ASN A 94 -8.86 -18.96 24.09
CA ASN A 94 -8.88 -18.24 22.81
C ASN A 94 -9.32 -16.75 22.95
N GLU A 95 -10.10 -16.43 23.97
CA GLU A 95 -10.57 -15.07 24.22
C GLU A 95 -9.65 -14.27 25.17
N LYS A 96 -8.80 -14.97 25.93
CA LYS A 96 -8.00 -14.35 27.00
C LYS A 96 -6.66 -15.01 27.18
N PHE A 97 -5.66 -14.51 26.49
CA PHE A 97 -4.24 -14.89 26.60
C PHE A 97 -3.36 -13.63 26.47
N ASP A 98 -2.16 -13.71 27.01
CA ASP A 98 -1.16 -12.64 26.90
C ASP A 98 -0.13 -12.98 25.81
N ARG A 99 0.15 -14.29 25.61
CA ARG A 99 1.06 -14.80 24.58
C ARG A 99 0.47 -16.00 23.86
N HIS A 100 0.74 -16.08 22.56
CA HIS A 100 0.29 -17.16 21.68
C HIS A 100 1.48 -17.86 21.06
N LEU A 101 1.56 -19.17 21.24
CA LEU A 101 2.51 -20.03 20.56
C LEU A 101 1.76 -20.87 19.53
N TYR A 102 1.94 -20.50 18.27
CA TYR A 102 1.29 -21.18 17.16
C TYR A 102 2.21 -22.25 16.56
N VAL A 103 1.67 -23.42 16.27
CA VAL A 103 2.41 -24.53 15.67
C VAL A 103 1.66 -25.05 14.45
N TYR A 104 2.37 -25.22 13.36
CA TYR A 104 1.80 -25.78 12.14
C TYR A 104 2.44 -27.11 11.76
N LEU A 105 1.62 -28.16 11.68
CA LEU A 105 2.03 -29.51 11.33
C LEU A 105 1.90 -29.74 9.82
N THR A 106 2.93 -30.31 9.22
CA THR A 106 2.91 -30.83 7.85
C THR A 106 3.17 -32.34 7.85
N LYS A 107 3.15 -32.95 6.69
CA LYS A 107 3.43 -34.39 6.58
C LYS A 107 4.85 -34.79 7.04
N SER A 108 5.83 -33.90 6.90
CA SER A 108 7.25 -34.16 7.14
C SER A 108 7.83 -33.43 8.34
N HIS A 109 7.32 -32.23 8.66
CA HIS A 109 7.88 -31.36 9.70
C HIS A 109 6.79 -30.66 10.48
N ALA A 110 7.13 -30.21 11.68
CA ALA A 110 6.37 -29.23 12.44
C ALA A 110 7.11 -27.89 12.46
N TYR A 111 6.37 -26.81 12.43
CA TYR A 111 6.88 -25.43 12.47
C TYR A 111 6.36 -24.76 13.73
N ILE A 112 7.27 -24.49 14.68
CA ILE A 112 6.97 -23.83 15.94
C ILE A 112 7.24 -22.35 15.77
N CYS A 113 6.17 -21.55 15.74
CA CYS A 113 6.25 -20.12 15.49
C CYS A 113 6.67 -19.38 16.75
N ILE A 114 7.87 -18.83 16.74
CA ILE A 114 8.44 -18.04 17.85
C ILE A 114 8.10 -16.56 17.74
N TYR A 115 7.67 -16.12 16.57
CA TYR A 115 7.22 -14.76 16.30
C TYR A 115 6.11 -14.81 15.26
N TYR A 116 5.08 -14.02 15.45
CA TYR A 116 3.98 -13.86 14.49
C TYR A 116 3.60 -12.39 14.39
N ASP A 117 3.42 -11.92 13.17
CA ASP A 117 2.97 -10.58 12.88
C ASP A 117 1.83 -10.62 11.85
N ASN A 118 0.85 -9.73 12.03
CA ASN A 118 -0.25 -9.59 11.09
C ASN A 118 0.25 -8.88 9.84
N GLY A 119 -0.05 -9.45 8.68
CA GLY A 119 0.22 -8.82 7.40
C GLY A 119 -0.81 -7.75 7.05
N LEU A 120 -0.53 -7.01 6.00
CA LEU A 120 -1.39 -5.94 5.50
C LEU A 120 -2.73 -6.43 4.92
N GLY A 121 -2.84 -7.74 4.65
CA GLY A 121 -4.01 -8.28 3.96
C GLY A 121 -4.16 -7.72 2.55
N GLY A 122 -5.41 -7.55 2.10
CA GLY A 122 -5.69 -7.09 0.73
C GLY A 122 -5.57 -8.22 -0.30
N ILE A 123 -5.40 -7.82 -1.55
CA ILE A 123 -5.28 -8.73 -2.69
C ILE A 123 -3.82 -8.80 -3.12
N PRO A 124 -3.26 -9.99 -3.40
CA PRO A 124 -1.87 -10.09 -3.86
C PRO A 124 -1.61 -9.23 -5.09
N ASN A 125 -0.45 -8.57 -5.11
CA ASN A 125 -0.04 -7.74 -6.23
C ASN A 125 -0.12 -8.51 -7.56
N ASN A 126 -0.54 -7.81 -8.61
CA ASN A 126 -0.67 -8.33 -9.98
C ASN A 126 -1.67 -9.49 -10.15
N SER A 127 -2.44 -9.84 -9.10
CA SER A 127 -3.42 -10.94 -9.16
C SER A 127 -4.59 -10.66 -10.09
N GLN A 128 -4.91 -9.39 -10.35
CA GLN A 128 -5.91 -9.00 -11.35
C GLN A 128 -5.44 -9.26 -12.78
N ASN A 129 -4.14 -9.44 -13.01
CA ASN A 129 -3.54 -9.55 -14.34
C ASN A 129 -4.01 -8.43 -15.30
N LYS A 130 -4.11 -7.22 -14.77
CA LYS A 130 -4.61 -6.03 -15.45
C LYS A 130 -3.72 -4.83 -15.12
N GLU A 131 -3.12 -4.26 -16.16
CA GLU A 131 -2.33 -3.04 -16.04
C GLU A 131 -3.24 -1.81 -15.86
N ILE A 132 -2.84 -0.93 -14.96
CA ILE A 132 -3.47 0.36 -14.69
C ILE A 132 -2.39 1.42 -14.49
N ILE A 133 -2.63 2.64 -14.95
CA ILE A 133 -1.71 3.76 -14.73
C ILE A 133 -2.22 4.68 -13.63
N CYS A 134 -1.33 5.04 -12.70
CA CYS A 134 -1.58 5.97 -11.59
C CYS A 134 -0.65 7.17 -11.70
N CYS A 135 -1.14 8.36 -11.31
CA CYS A 135 -0.34 9.57 -11.19
C CYS A 135 -0.25 10.00 -9.73
N ILE A 136 0.97 10.20 -9.24
CA ILE A 136 1.24 10.76 -7.91
C ILE A 136 1.70 12.20 -8.10
N PHE A 137 0.94 13.17 -7.56
CA PHE A 137 1.23 14.59 -7.63
C PHE A 137 0.95 15.33 -6.32
N ASP A 138 0.26 14.66 -5.40
CA ASP A 138 -0.02 15.08 -4.04
C ASP A 138 -0.30 13.86 -3.14
N GLU A 139 -0.64 14.11 -1.90
CA GLU A 139 -0.90 13.06 -0.92
C GLU A 139 -2.17 12.26 -1.24
N LEU A 140 -3.22 12.90 -1.76
CA LEU A 140 -4.46 12.21 -2.11
C LEU A 140 -4.24 11.24 -3.27
N SER A 141 -3.50 11.66 -4.27
CA SER A 141 -3.15 10.81 -5.41
C SER A 141 -2.21 9.66 -5.00
N ALA A 142 -1.37 9.86 -3.99
CA ALA A 142 -0.54 8.80 -3.42
C ALA A 142 -1.40 7.73 -2.72
N VAL A 143 -2.38 8.14 -1.91
CA VAL A 143 -3.35 7.21 -1.29
C VAL A 143 -4.14 6.46 -2.36
N SER A 144 -4.60 7.16 -3.39
CA SER A 144 -5.29 6.55 -4.55
C SER A 144 -4.44 5.49 -5.25
N CYS A 145 -3.15 5.77 -5.45
CA CYS A 145 -2.21 4.82 -6.04
C CYS A 145 -2.05 3.58 -5.16
N LEU A 146 -1.86 3.77 -3.86
CA LEU A 146 -1.68 2.69 -2.90
C LEU A 146 -2.93 1.79 -2.81
N GLU A 147 -4.14 2.37 -2.75
CA GLU A 147 -5.39 1.61 -2.78
C GLU A 147 -5.56 0.83 -4.10
N THR A 148 -5.08 1.38 -5.21
CA THR A 148 -5.10 0.67 -6.49
C THR A 148 -4.19 -0.56 -6.47
N ILE A 149 -3.00 -0.45 -5.87
CA ILE A 149 -2.07 -1.58 -5.67
C ILE A 149 -2.71 -2.64 -4.76
N LYS A 150 -3.32 -2.20 -3.64
CA LYS A 150 -3.99 -3.08 -2.66
C LYS A 150 -5.13 -3.90 -3.28
N GLN A 151 -5.74 -3.42 -4.36
CA GLN A 151 -6.75 -4.15 -5.14
C GLN A 151 -6.15 -5.17 -6.13
N GLY A 152 -4.84 -5.35 -6.14
CA GLY A 152 -4.16 -6.39 -6.93
C GLY A 152 -3.94 -6.04 -8.40
N PHE A 153 -4.01 -4.77 -8.79
CA PHE A 153 -3.64 -4.32 -10.13
C PHE A 153 -2.12 -4.29 -10.33
N ASP A 154 -1.70 -4.46 -11.58
CA ASP A 154 -0.35 -4.15 -12.03
C ASP A 154 -0.26 -2.64 -12.30
N VAL A 155 0.41 -1.90 -11.42
CA VAL A 155 0.34 -0.43 -11.39
C VAL A 155 1.59 0.20 -11.99
N LYS A 156 1.40 0.89 -13.13
CA LYS A 156 2.41 1.81 -13.65
C LYS A 156 2.30 3.16 -12.95
N ILE A 157 3.35 3.56 -12.24
CA ILE A 157 3.39 4.81 -11.47
C ILE A 157 4.06 5.90 -12.30
N ILE A 158 3.38 7.04 -12.46
CA ILE A 158 3.96 8.29 -12.93
C ILE A 158 3.93 9.34 -11.83
N ILE A 159 4.94 10.21 -11.80
CA ILE A 159 5.06 11.27 -10.80
C ILE A 159 4.99 12.61 -11.51
N CYS A 160 4.05 13.45 -11.09
CA CYS A 160 3.89 14.79 -11.62
C CYS A 160 4.21 15.84 -10.55
N TYR A 161 5.03 16.84 -10.88
CA TYR A 161 5.43 17.91 -9.95
C TYR A 161 5.44 19.26 -10.68
N ILE A 162 5.25 20.34 -9.94
CA ILE A 162 5.30 21.72 -10.47
C ILE A 162 6.68 22.32 -10.19
N LYS A 163 7.18 22.17 -8.96
CA LYS A 163 8.43 22.75 -8.49
C LYS A 163 9.39 21.68 -8.03
N ASP A 164 10.69 21.87 -8.27
CA ASP A 164 11.73 20.93 -7.83
C ASP A 164 11.77 20.75 -6.30
N SER A 165 11.27 21.74 -5.54
CA SER A 165 11.11 21.64 -4.08
C SER A 165 10.10 20.59 -3.63
N GLU A 166 9.16 20.18 -4.49
CA GLU A 166 8.15 19.15 -4.20
C GLU A 166 8.71 17.74 -4.38
N LEU A 167 9.75 17.59 -5.21
CA LEU A 167 10.32 16.27 -5.57
C LEU A 167 10.73 15.45 -4.34
N LEU A 168 11.40 16.06 -3.36
CA LEU A 168 11.85 15.34 -2.17
C LEU A 168 10.66 14.71 -1.42
N HIS A 169 9.57 15.44 -1.28
CA HIS A 169 8.37 14.96 -0.61
C HIS A 169 7.70 13.82 -1.41
N LEU A 170 7.49 14.03 -2.71
CA LEU A 170 6.88 13.02 -3.58
C LEU A 170 7.71 11.74 -3.67
N VAL A 171 9.04 11.86 -3.78
CA VAL A 171 9.94 10.71 -3.83
C VAL A 171 9.93 9.91 -2.52
N LYS A 172 9.85 10.58 -1.35
CA LYS A 172 9.69 9.89 -0.06
C LYS A 172 8.41 9.07 -0.01
N ILE A 173 7.30 9.61 -0.49
CA ILE A 173 6.01 8.90 -0.56
C ILE A 173 6.12 7.71 -1.53
N VAL A 174 6.63 7.94 -2.73
CA VAL A 174 6.80 6.89 -3.75
C VAL A 174 7.68 5.76 -3.24
N ASN A 175 8.77 6.07 -2.51
CA ASN A 175 9.63 5.05 -1.92
C ASN A 175 8.87 4.15 -0.91
N GLN A 176 7.92 4.68 -0.15
CA GLN A 176 7.08 3.87 0.74
C GLN A 176 6.09 2.99 -0.06
N ILE A 177 5.54 3.52 -1.16
CA ILE A 177 4.61 2.77 -2.03
C ILE A 177 5.34 1.63 -2.76
N MET A 178 6.54 1.88 -3.29
CA MET A 178 7.33 0.88 -4.01
C MET A 178 7.62 -0.37 -3.15
N ARG A 179 7.83 -0.18 -1.86
CA ARG A 179 8.06 -1.29 -0.92
C ARG A 179 6.86 -2.24 -0.77
N ARG A 180 5.68 -1.84 -1.26
CA ARG A 180 4.43 -2.62 -1.26
C ARG A 180 4.23 -3.43 -2.54
N THR A 181 5.16 -3.35 -3.48
CA THR A 181 5.13 -4.09 -4.73
C THR A 181 6.10 -5.27 -4.69
N VAL A 182 5.82 -6.30 -5.49
CA VAL A 182 6.69 -7.49 -5.60
C VAL A 182 7.79 -7.33 -6.65
N GLU A 183 7.78 -6.23 -7.39
CA GLU A 183 8.76 -5.98 -8.46
C GLU A 183 10.13 -5.65 -7.88
N PRO A 184 11.20 -6.40 -8.25
CA PRO A 184 12.54 -6.14 -7.75
C PRO A 184 13.14 -4.85 -8.34
N LYS A 185 12.63 -4.40 -9.48
CA LYS A 185 13.05 -3.19 -10.17
C LYS A 185 11.84 -2.46 -10.72
N ILE A 186 11.69 -1.19 -10.36
CA ILE A 186 10.58 -0.34 -10.79
C ILE A 186 11.10 0.76 -11.69
N ARG A 187 10.34 1.02 -12.76
CA ARG A 187 10.55 2.14 -13.66
C ARG A 187 9.57 3.26 -13.32
N LEU A 188 10.10 4.38 -12.85
CA LEU A 188 9.36 5.60 -12.53
C LEU A 188 9.47 6.61 -13.66
N GLU A 189 8.38 7.25 -14.00
CA GLU A 189 8.35 8.33 -14.98
C GLU A 189 7.97 9.65 -14.28
N PHE A 190 8.81 10.66 -14.43
CA PHE A 190 8.64 11.99 -13.83
C PHE A 190 8.27 12.99 -14.92
N TYR A 191 7.29 13.83 -14.59
CA TYR A 191 6.78 14.86 -15.49
C TYR A 191 6.67 16.19 -14.75
N ARG A 192 7.30 17.24 -15.28
CA ARG A 192 7.17 18.60 -14.74
C ARG A 192 5.95 19.25 -15.33
N ILE A 193 4.94 19.50 -14.50
CA ILE A 193 3.68 20.09 -14.94
C ILE A 193 3.89 21.55 -15.35
N THR A 194 3.49 21.88 -16.57
CA THR A 194 3.33 23.25 -17.01
C THR A 194 1.96 23.75 -16.57
N ILE A 195 1.93 24.85 -15.79
CA ILE A 195 0.66 25.43 -15.33
C ILE A 195 0.01 26.16 -16.49
N PRO A 196 -1.25 25.85 -16.84
CA PRO A 196 -1.98 26.56 -17.88
C PRO A 196 -2.06 28.06 -17.60
N ARG A 197 -1.81 28.87 -18.59
CA ARG A 197 -2.00 30.32 -18.47
C ARG A 197 -3.50 30.64 -18.58
N ILE A 198 -4.12 30.88 -17.42
CA ILE A 198 -5.54 31.18 -17.31
C ILE A 198 -5.69 32.65 -16.93
N SER A 199 -6.48 33.39 -17.72
CA SER A 199 -6.83 34.78 -17.43
C SER A 199 -7.86 34.84 -16.30
N MET A 200 -7.41 34.72 -15.06
CA MET A 200 -8.24 34.84 -13.85
C MET A 200 -7.66 35.87 -12.89
N LYS A 201 -8.53 36.61 -12.18
CA LYS A 201 -8.09 37.39 -11.03
C LYS A 201 -7.41 36.49 -10.00
N GLU A 202 -6.26 36.90 -9.48
CA GLU A 202 -5.36 36.13 -8.62
C GLU A 202 -6.03 35.31 -7.47
N TYR A 203 -7.07 35.87 -6.89
CA TYR A 203 -7.84 35.25 -5.82
C TYR A 203 -8.60 33.97 -6.26
N ASN A 204 -9.11 33.96 -7.49
CA ASN A 204 -9.88 32.83 -8.03
C ASN A 204 -8.94 31.70 -8.50
N ALA A 205 -7.74 32.05 -9.01
CA ALA A 205 -6.75 31.06 -9.45
C ALA A 205 -6.27 30.17 -8.30
N LYS A 206 -6.02 30.74 -7.11
CA LYS A 206 -5.58 29.96 -5.93
C LYS A 206 -6.62 28.95 -5.44
N LYS A 207 -7.92 29.28 -5.53
CA LYS A 207 -9.01 28.36 -5.11
C LYS A 207 -9.29 27.25 -6.11
N LEU A 208 -9.02 27.46 -7.40
CA LEU A 208 -9.23 26.47 -8.45
C LEU A 208 -7.98 25.61 -8.71
N GLN A 209 -6.82 26.02 -8.20
CA GLN A 209 -5.55 25.35 -8.46
C GLN A 209 -5.59 23.82 -8.18
N PRO A 210 -6.16 23.31 -7.09
CA PRO A 210 -6.25 21.86 -6.86
C PRO A 210 -7.08 21.14 -7.91
N LEU A 211 -8.26 21.63 -8.29
CA LEU A 211 -9.10 21.01 -9.31
C LEU A 211 -8.46 21.09 -10.70
N MET A 212 -7.86 22.22 -11.03
CA MET A 212 -7.13 22.41 -12.27
C MET A 212 -5.95 21.44 -12.37
N LEU A 213 -5.23 21.23 -11.27
CA LEU A 213 -4.13 20.26 -11.20
C LEU A 213 -4.64 18.84 -11.40
N THR A 214 -5.75 18.47 -10.76
CA THR A 214 -6.41 17.18 -10.94
C THR A 214 -6.87 16.98 -12.39
N GLU A 215 -7.42 18.00 -13.05
CA GLU A 215 -7.83 17.92 -14.45
C GLU A 215 -6.62 17.77 -15.39
N VAL A 216 -5.56 18.54 -15.19
CA VAL A 216 -4.31 18.43 -15.96
C VAL A 216 -3.71 17.04 -15.83
N THR A 217 -3.59 16.51 -14.61
CA THR A 217 -3.05 15.19 -14.37
C THR A 217 -3.92 14.08 -14.95
N ALA A 218 -5.25 14.19 -14.91
CA ALA A 218 -6.15 13.25 -15.57
C ALA A 218 -5.95 13.25 -17.10
N LYS A 219 -5.80 14.41 -17.73
CA LYS A 219 -5.50 14.52 -19.18
C LYS A 219 -4.12 13.94 -19.52
N ILE A 220 -3.11 14.16 -18.67
CA ILE A 220 -1.77 13.54 -18.82
C ILE A 220 -1.90 12.01 -18.77
N LEU A 221 -2.61 11.46 -17.77
CA LEU A 221 -2.89 10.03 -17.65
C LEU A 221 -3.55 9.47 -18.90
N VAL A 222 -4.59 10.13 -19.41
CA VAL A 222 -5.27 9.73 -20.67
C VAL A 222 -4.29 9.67 -21.82
N ARG A 223 -3.43 10.69 -21.98
CA ARG A 223 -2.46 10.75 -23.07
C ARG A 223 -1.43 9.64 -22.97
N ILE A 224 -0.85 9.43 -21.77
CA ILE A 224 0.16 8.40 -21.55
C ILE A 224 -0.45 7.00 -21.67
N ALA A 225 -1.66 6.77 -21.15
CA ALA A 225 -2.37 5.50 -21.28
C ALA A 225 -2.60 5.15 -22.75
N THR A 226 -3.01 6.12 -23.57
CA THR A 226 -3.19 5.93 -25.02
C THR A 226 -1.89 5.57 -25.71
N ILE A 227 -0.79 6.28 -25.42
CA ILE A 227 0.54 6.02 -26.02
C ILE A 227 1.06 4.61 -25.65
N ASN A 228 0.85 4.17 -24.41
CA ASN A 228 1.32 2.88 -23.92
C ASN A 228 0.30 1.74 -24.11
N ASN A 229 -0.85 2.01 -24.73
CA ASN A 229 -1.95 1.04 -24.91
C ASN A 229 -2.50 0.46 -23.58
N ILE A 230 -2.45 1.23 -22.49
CA ILE A 230 -3.02 0.86 -21.20
C ILE A 230 -4.49 1.25 -21.20
N LYS A 231 -5.37 0.30 -20.84
CA LYS A 231 -6.83 0.50 -20.91
C LYS A 231 -7.44 1.12 -19.66
N ARG A 232 -6.71 1.14 -18.52
CA ARG A 232 -7.24 1.58 -17.24
C ARG A 232 -6.44 2.73 -16.67
N ILE A 233 -7.16 3.67 -16.04
CA ILE A 233 -6.58 4.83 -15.39
C ILE A 233 -7.11 4.91 -13.97
N SER A 234 -6.22 5.00 -12.97
CA SER A 234 -6.60 5.33 -11.61
C SER A 234 -6.66 6.84 -11.43
N LEU A 235 -7.81 7.33 -11.02
CA LEU A 235 -8.08 8.75 -10.78
C LEU A 235 -8.14 9.02 -9.28
N ALA A 236 -7.41 10.00 -8.81
CA ALA A 236 -7.43 10.46 -7.42
C ALA A 236 -8.68 11.32 -7.15
N LEU A 237 -9.85 10.74 -7.36
CA LEU A 237 -11.14 11.40 -7.21
C LEU A 237 -11.92 10.81 -6.04
N SER A 238 -12.50 11.69 -5.24
CA SER A 238 -13.48 11.34 -4.21
C SER A 238 -14.65 12.31 -4.25
N PRO A 239 -15.91 11.85 -4.28
CA PRO A 239 -17.09 12.71 -4.22
C PRO A 239 -17.24 13.42 -2.87
N LEU A 240 -16.49 12.99 -1.84
CA LEU A 240 -16.42 13.66 -0.54
C LEU A 240 -15.56 14.93 -0.58
N ILE A 241 -14.58 14.98 -1.50
CA ILE A 241 -13.59 16.05 -1.62
C ILE A 241 -13.90 16.92 -2.85
N HIS A 242 -14.19 16.28 -3.99
CA HIS A 242 -14.41 16.93 -5.26
C HIS A 242 -15.90 17.16 -5.54
N PRO A 243 -16.29 18.25 -6.20
CA PRO A 243 -17.67 18.44 -6.67
C PRO A 243 -18.11 17.28 -7.56
N VAL A 244 -19.34 16.80 -7.37
CA VAL A 244 -19.87 15.63 -8.11
C VAL A 244 -19.84 15.88 -9.63
N ASP A 245 -20.20 17.07 -10.07
CA ASP A 245 -20.19 17.46 -11.48
C ASP A 245 -18.77 17.40 -12.10
N PHE A 246 -17.74 17.69 -11.27
CA PHE A 246 -16.34 17.57 -11.67
C PHE A 246 -15.94 16.11 -11.84
N VAL A 247 -16.29 15.26 -10.86
CA VAL A 247 -16.02 13.80 -10.90
C VAL A 247 -16.69 13.20 -12.14
N GLU A 248 -17.95 13.52 -12.37
CA GLU A 248 -18.72 13.06 -13.53
C GLU A 248 -18.08 13.51 -14.86
N SER A 249 -17.70 14.78 -14.96
CA SER A 249 -17.08 15.34 -16.16
C SER A 249 -15.77 14.65 -16.50
N LEU A 250 -14.86 14.47 -15.54
CA LEU A 250 -13.59 13.79 -15.78
C LEU A 250 -13.79 12.30 -16.12
N THR A 251 -14.71 11.62 -15.45
CA THR A 251 -15.05 10.24 -15.74
C THR A 251 -15.55 10.08 -17.18
N LYS A 252 -16.46 10.96 -17.63
CA LYS A 252 -16.96 10.99 -19.02
C LYS A 252 -15.84 11.27 -20.03
N GLN A 253 -14.93 12.18 -19.72
CA GLN A 253 -13.77 12.46 -20.58
C GLN A 253 -12.89 11.23 -20.79
N VAL A 254 -12.62 10.46 -19.74
CA VAL A 254 -11.86 9.21 -19.82
C VAL A 254 -12.59 8.17 -20.68
N TYR A 255 -13.86 7.95 -20.43
CA TYR A 255 -14.68 7.01 -21.21
C TYR A 255 -14.74 7.40 -22.71
N SER A 256 -14.80 8.68 -23.03
CA SER A 256 -14.84 9.18 -24.42
C SER A 256 -13.58 8.82 -25.22
N LYS A 257 -12.49 8.44 -24.53
CA LYS A 257 -11.22 8.00 -25.11
C LYS A 257 -11.06 6.47 -25.11
N ASN A 258 -12.14 5.71 -24.90
CA ASN A 258 -12.15 4.25 -24.78
C ASN A 258 -11.24 3.73 -23.66
N LEU A 259 -11.10 4.49 -22.57
CA LEU A 259 -10.37 4.12 -21.38
C LEU A 259 -11.33 3.88 -20.21
N ILE A 260 -10.92 3.05 -19.26
CA ILE A 260 -11.72 2.68 -18.09
C ILE A 260 -11.20 3.47 -16.89
N PRO A 261 -11.97 4.44 -16.35
CA PRO A 261 -11.61 5.14 -15.13
C PRO A 261 -11.85 4.24 -13.92
N TYR A 262 -10.91 4.28 -12.99
CA TYR A 262 -10.99 3.65 -11.69
C TYR A 262 -10.78 4.70 -10.61
N SER A 263 -11.70 4.82 -9.66
CA SER A 263 -11.67 5.79 -8.57
C SER A 263 -11.66 5.05 -7.23
N PRO A 264 -10.49 4.65 -6.71
CA PRO A 264 -10.39 3.86 -5.48
C PRO A 264 -10.84 4.62 -4.22
N LEU A 265 -10.88 5.96 -4.30
CA LEU A 265 -11.31 6.84 -3.20
C LEU A 265 -12.78 7.27 -3.32
N SER A 266 -13.62 6.52 -4.04
CA SER A 266 -15.07 6.79 -4.11
C SER A 266 -15.75 6.61 -2.75
N GLY A 267 -15.23 5.74 -1.89
CA GLY A 267 -15.53 5.68 -0.46
C GLY A 267 -14.24 5.93 0.34
N LEU A 268 -14.34 6.67 1.44
CA LEU A 268 -13.26 6.85 2.43
C LEU A 268 -13.74 6.17 3.70
N ASP A 269 -13.18 5.01 3.97
CA ASP A 269 -13.44 4.22 5.17
C ASP A 269 -12.19 4.15 6.08
N ASP A 270 -12.32 3.51 7.24
CA ASP A 270 -11.22 3.35 8.18
C ASP A 270 -10.01 2.60 7.56
N ASN A 271 -10.26 1.70 6.61
CA ASN A 271 -9.18 0.95 5.94
C ASN A 271 -8.32 1.88 5.07
N VAL A 272 -8.92 2.85 4.38
CA VAL A 272 -8.18 3.87 3.60
C VAL A 272 -7.33 4.72 4.53
N PHE A 273 -7.87 5.09 5.70
CA PHE A 273 -7.14 5.87 6.71
C PHE A 273 -5.95 5.08 7.28
N GLU A 274 -6.13 3.83 7.65
CA GLU A 274 -5.03 2.96 8.11
C GLU A 274 -3.96 2.79 7.03
N THR A 275 -4.35 2.51 5.80
CA THR A 275 -3.43 2.37 4.67
C THR A 275 -2.60 3.65 4.44
N ALA A 276 -3.21 4.82 4.60
CA ALA A 276 -2.49 6.09 4.46
C ALA A 276 -1.52 6.35 5.61
N LYS A 277 -1.83 5.92 6.84
CA LYS A 277 -0.90 5.99 7.98
C LYS A 277 0.36 5.19 7.70
N GLU A 278 0.25 4.01 7.09
CA GLU A 278 1.38 3.14 6.77
C GLU A 278 2.43 3.79 5.87
N ILE A 279 2.02 4.74 5.04
CA ILE A 279 2.94 5.52 4.18
C ILE A 279 3.25 6.91 4.74
N GLY A 280 2.91 7.17 6.02
CA GLY A 280 3.24 8.41 6.71
C GLY A 280 2.38 9.62 6.34
N LEU A 281 1.16 9.38 5.84
CA LEU A 281 0.22 10.44 5.43
C LEU A 281 -0.86 10.77 6.48
N GLU A 282 -0.70 10.36 7.73
CA GLU A 282 -1.65 10.63 8.83
C GLU A 282 -2.04 12.09 8.97
N LYS A 283 -1.04 12.98 8.92
CA LYS A 283 -1.26 14.44 9.06
C LYS A 283 -2.09 15.02 7.92
N TYR A 284 -2.04 14.39 6.75
CA TYR A 284 -2.81 14.80 5.60
C TYR A 284 -4.26 14.36 5.71
N LEU A 285 -4.50 13.14 6.19
CA LEU A 285 -5.86 12.62 6.40
C LEU A 285 -6.65 13.45 7.39
N SER A 286 -6.02 13.95 8.45
CA SER A 286 -6.66 14.88 9.39
C SER A 286 -7.06 16.21 8.72
N ARG A 287 -6.46 16.56 7.59
CA ARG A 287 -6.88 17.67 6.73
C ARG A 287 -8.04 17.29 5.82
N ILE A 288 -8.10 16.03 5.34
CA ILE A 288 -9.23 15.54 4.53
C ILE A 288 -10.52 15.53 5.35
N GLU A 289 -10.49 15.11 6.60
CA GLU A 289 -11.64 15.26 7.52
C GLU A 289 -12.11 16.72 7.64
N LYS A 290 -11.18 17.66 7.62
CA LYS A 290 -11.48 19.11 7.62
C LYS A 290 -11.84 19.65 6.24
N LEU A 291 -11.45 18.98 5.16
CA LEU A 291 -11.73 19.37 3.76
C LEU A 291 -13.14 19.02 3.29
N GLY A 292 -13.94 18.29 4.08
CA GLY A 292 -15.40 18.22 3.87
C GLY A 292 -16.08 19.58 3.79
N GLY A 293 -15.32 20.67 4.02
CA GLY A 293 -15.66 22.07 3.78
C GLY A 293 -15.14 22.68 2.49
N PHE A 294 -14.43 21.95 1.62
CA PHE A 294 -13.98 22.47 0.32
C PHE A 294 -15.14 22.49 -0.69
N ARG A 295 -16.17 23.26 -0.41
CA ARG A 295 -17.18 23.61 -1.41
C ARG A 295 -16.58 24.63 -2.36
N ILE A 296 -16.01 24.15 -3.49
CA ILE A 296 -15.73 25.01 -4.62
C ILE A 296 -17.08 25.45 -5.19
N ASP A 297 -17.23 26.76 -5.37
CA ASP A 297 -18.42 27.34 -5.97
C ASP A 297 -18.67 26.73 -7.37
N ARG A 298 -19.75 25.95 -7.48
CA ARG A 298 -20.18 25.26 -8.70
C ARG A 298 -20.16 26.15 -9.93
N ASN A 299 -20.63 27.38 -9.77
CA ASN A 299 -20.75 28.32 -10.88
C ASN A 299 -19.39 28.74 -11.44
N ARG A 300 -18.35 28.81 -10.61
CA ARG A 300 -16.99 29.17 -11.02
C ARG A 300 -16.28 28.03 -11.75
N TYR A 301 -16.54 26.80 -11.35
CA TYR A 301 -15.97 25.63 -12.03
C TYR A 301 -16.62 25.38 -13.40
N ALA A 302 -17.95 25.49 -13.50
CA ALA A 302 -18.69 25.42 -14.76
C ALA A 302 -18.22 26.49 -15.75
N TRP A 303 -17.94 27.72 -15.28
CA TRP A 303 -17.35 28.76 -16.10
C TRP A 303 -15.96 28.40 -16.62
N PHE A 304 -15.11 27.81 -15.78
CA PHE A 304 -13.77 27.37 -16.18
C PHE A 304 -13.83 26.28 -17.27
N GLN A 305 -14.67 25.28 -17.11
CA GLN A 305 -14.84 24.21 -18.10
C GLN A 305 -15.48 24.67 -19.40
N GLY A 306 -16.41 25.63 -19.35
CA GLY A 306 -17.13 26.13 -20.50
C GLY A 306 -16.31 27.04 -21.43
N SER A 307 -15.11 27.50 -21.02
CA SER A 307 -14.26 28.37 -21.83
C SER A 307 -13.41 27.57 -22.79
N ILE A 308 -13.63 27.71 -24.10
CA ILE A 308 -12.82 27.11 -25.17
C ILE A 308 -11.34 27.54 -25.06
N GLN A 309 -11.06 28.75 -24.62
CA GLN A 309 -9.70 29.26 -24.44
C GLN A 309 -8.99 28.56 -23.27
N ASN A 310 -9.70 28.26 -22.20
CA ASN A 310 -9.16 27.50 -21.07
C ASN A 310 -8.86 26.04 -21.45
N GLN A 311 -9.73 25.40 -22.23
CA GLN A 311 -9.50 24.03 -22.71
C GLN A 311 -8.28 23.96 -23.65
N LYS A 312 -8.12 24.91 -24.58
CA LYS A 312 -6.90 24.97 -25.41
C LYS A 312 -5.64 25.21 -24.58
N SER A 313 -5.71 26.04 -23.54
CA SER A 313 -4.59 26.28 -22.63
C SER A 313 -4.22 25.02 -21.83
N LEU A 314 -5.21 24.23 -21.40
CA LEU A 314 -5.00 22.95 -20.76
C LEU A 314 -4.31 21.94 -21.69
N ASP A 315 -4.74 21.81 -22.93
CA ASP A 315 -4.19 20.88 -23.89
C ASP A 315 -2.72 21.21 -24.22
N VAL A 316 -2.39 22.52 -24.38
CA VAL A 316 -1.00 22.97 -24.53
C VAL A 316 -0.16 22.63 -23.32
N ALA A 317 -0.66 22.86 -22.10
CA ALA A 317 0.04 22.53 -20.86
C ALA A 317 0.30 21.02 -20.74
N VAL A 318 -0.65 20.18 -21.15
CA VAL A 318 -0.49 18.71 -21.18
C VAL A 318 0.61 18.32 -22.17
N ASP A 319 0.60 18.85 -23.39
CA ASP A 319 1.60 18.53 -24.42
C ASP A 319 3.01 18.96 -24.00
N GLU A 320 3.17 20.13 -23.37
CA GLU A 320 4.44 20.60 -22.82
C GLU A 320 4.90 19.71 -21.66
N THR A 321 3.99 19.32 -20.77
CA THR A 321 4.29 18.43 -19.64
C THR A 321 4.80 17.07 -20.13
N ILE A 322 4.19 16.49 -21.15
CA ILE A 322 4.62 15.19 -21.70
C ILE A 322 6.03 15.24 -22.29
N LYS A 323 6.42 16.38 -22.87
CA LYS A 323 7.78 16.58 -23.38
C LYS A 323 8.84 16.65 -22.28
N SER A 324 8.46 16.97 -21.05
CA SER A 324 9.37 17.05 -19.88
C SER A 324 9.70 15.69 -19.26
N LYS A 325 9.28 14.59 -19.88
CA LYS A 325 9.46 13.23 -19.36
C LYS A 325 10.90 12.93 -18.98
N LYS A 326 11.09 12.47 -17.74
CA LYS A 326 12.33 11.84 -17.27
C LYS A 326 12.01 10.43 -16.78
N THR A 327 12.91 9.50 -16.99
CA THR A 327 12.72 8.11 -16.59
C THR A 327 13.83 7.68 -15.64
N VAL A 328 13.45 7.10 -14.52
CA VAL A 328 14.35 6.57 -13.49
C VAL A 328 14.02 5.10 -13.27
N SER A 329 15.04 4.26 -13.23
CA SER A 329 14.90 2.82 -12.98
C SER A 329 15.64 2.47 -11.69
N VAL A 330 14.91 2.09 -10.65
CA VAL A 330 15.48 1.78 -9.33
C VAL A 330 15.21 0.33 -8.93
N ASN A 331 16.20 -0.28 -8.27
CA ASN A 331 15.98 -1.52 -7.56
C ASN A 331 15.24 -1.21 -6.26
N VAL A 332 14.16 -1.95 -5.99
CA VAL A 332 13.37 -1.71 -4.76
C VAL A 332 14.20 -2.10 -3.55
N GLY A 333 14.39 -1.15 -2.66
CA GLY A 333 15.18 -1.30 -1.45
C GLY A 333 14.66 -0.44 -0.29
N PRO A 334 15.29 -0.52 0.88
CA PRO A 334 14.79 0.16 2.08
C PRO A 334 14.85 1.68 1.98
N ASN A 335 15.78 2.23 1.19
CA ASN A 335 15.95 3.68 1.06
C ASN A 335 16.53 4.10 -0.29
N ASN A 336 15.68 4.27 -1.29
CA ASN A 336 16.06 4.71 -2.64
C ASN A 336 15.86 6.22 -2.87
N VAL A 337 15.52 7.00 -1.82
CA VAL A 337 15.15 8.41 -1.99
C VAL A 337 16.25 9.24 -2.63
N HIS A 338 17.49 9.09 -2.18
CA HIS A 338 18.62 9.86 -2.73
C HIS A 338 18.96 9.43 -4.15
N GLU A 339 19.01 8.13 -4.42
CA GLU A 339 19.25 7.58 -5.75
C GLU A 339 18.24 8.11 -6.78
N ILE A 340 16.94 8.05 -6.45
CA ILE A 340 15.88 8.59 -7.31
C ILE A 340 16.05 10.09 -7.56
N LEU A 341 16.33 10.87 -6.51
CA LEU A 341 16.48 12.32 -6.63
C LEU A 341 17.68 12.72 -7.50
N ASP A 342 18.81 12.03 -7.31
CA ASP A 342 20.03 12.32 -8.05
C ASP A 342 19.85 11.97 -9.53
N GLU A 343 19.21 10.85 -9.84
CA GLU A 343 18.89 10.50 -11.24
C GLU A 343 17.90 11.47 -11.88
N VAL A 344 16.84 11.88 -11.17
CA VAL A 344 15.87 12.87 -11.70
C VAL A 344 16.55 14.22 -11.97
N ARG A 345 17.54 14.62 -11.17
CA ARG A 345 18.27 15.88 -11.31
C ARG A 345 19.37 15.82 -12.37
N SER A 346 20.08 14.69 -12.49
CA SER A 346 21.18 14.53 -13.44
C SER A 346 20.70 14.42 -14.88
N ASN A 347 19.47 14.00 -15.11
CA ASN A 347 18.84 13.94 -16.44
C ASN A 347 18.33 15.33 -16.93
N ASN A 348 18.96 16.43 -16.49
CA ASN A 348 18.68 17.80 -16.96
C ASN A 348 19.47 18.15 -18.21
#